data_063261005057e04ab83431cf31fd59f9
#
_entry.id   063261005057e04ab83431cf31fd59f9
#
_cell.length_a   1.000
_cell.length_b   1.000
_cell.length_c   1.000
_cell.angle_alpha   90.00
_cell.angle_beta   90.00
_cell.angle_gamma   90.00
#
_symmetry.space_group_name_H-M   'P 1'
#
loop_
_entity.id
_entity.type
_entity.pdbx_description
1 polymer ?
#
loop_
_entity_poly.entity_id
_entity_poly.type
_entity_poly.pdbx_seq_one_letter_code
_entity_poly.pdbx_strand_id
1 'polypeptide(L)'
;FGESPRWRDRRLWYSDFFQHRVYTVTADGHRETFLDLGEEQPSGLGWLPDGDLLVVGMLGRQILRYDGTEVRVHAELGHIATSHCNDMVVDHRGNAYVGNFGFDYGAGQAPAGAALALVRPDGSTLAVAEDLQFPNGAVITPDGTTLVVGETFGSRYTAFTIGVDGTLSDRRTWAEVPGRMPDGCCLDTAGGIWFADAIRSEVIRVVEGGEITDAIEVPQRAFACMLGGDEGTTLFVITAPSDPQGGLRPGQGAVWSVEVDSQHAGLP
;
A
#
# COMPACT_ATOMS: atom_id res chain seq x y z
N PHE A 1 -6.00 11.54 7.03
CA PHE A 1 -5.16 11.19 5.90
C PHE A 1 -5.35 9.73 5.57
N GLY A 2 -6.00 9.46 4.44
CA GLY A 2 -6.30 8.09 4.02
C GLY A 2 -5.13 7.42 3.33
N GLU A 3 -5.04 6.10 3.48
CA GLU A 3 -4.01 5.24 2.87
C GLU A 3 -4.51 3.83 2.60
N SER A 4 -3.72 3.09 1.84
CA SER A 4 -3.89 1.65 1.59
C SER A 4 -5.31 1.25 1.19
N PRO A 5 -5.88 1.86 0.15
CA PRO A 5 -7.21 1.49 -0.32
C PRO A 5 -7.23 0.05 -0.82
N ARG A 6 -8.34 -0.65 -0.53
CA ARG A 6 -8.60 -2.02 -0.98
C ARG A 6 -10.05 -2.14 -1.42
N TRP A 7 -10.31 -2.85 -2.50
CA TRP A 7 -11.67 -3.14 -2.92
C TRP A 7 -12.06 -4.56 -2.53
N ARG A 8 -13.01 -4.69 -1.59
CA ARG A 8 -13.47 -5.98 -1.11
C ARG A 8 -14.94 -5.91 -0.69
N ASP A 9 -15.68 -6.98 -0.95
CA ASP A 9 -17.10 -7.11 -0.59
C ASP A 9 -17.96 -5.91 -1.05
N ARG A 10 -17.69 -5.42 -2.29
CA ARG A 10 -18.34 -4.27 -2.93
C ARG A 10 -18.19 -2.96 -2.13
N ARG A 11 -17.11 -2.83 -1.39
CA ARG A 11 -16.76 -1.63 -0.62
C ARG A 11 -15.31 -1.26 -0.84
N LEU A 12 -15.04 0.03 -0.83
CA LEU A 12 -13.70 0.54 -0.69
C LEU A 12 -13.34 0.55 0.81
N TRP A 13 -12.26 -0.10 1.15
CA TRP A 13 -11.64 -0.08 2.47
C TRP A 13 -10.44 0.86 2.43
N TYR A 14 -10.20 1.63 3.49
CA TYR A 14 -8.96 2.40 3.63
C TYR A 14 -8.65 2.69 5.09
N SER A 15 -7.39 2.88 5.41
CA SER A 15 -6.92 3.34 6.71
C SER A 15 -6.83 4.88 6.75
N ASP A 16 -6.96 5.48 7.94
CA ASP A 16 -6.70 6.91 8.15
C ASP A 16 -5.74 7.09 9.33
N PHE A 17 -4.52 7.55 9.04
CA PHE A 17 -3.45 7.72 10.02
C PHE A 17 -3.85 8.58 11.21
N PHE A 18 -4.44 9.76 10.93
CA PHE A 18 -4.71 10.75 11.94
C PHE A 18 -6.04 10.56 12.66
N GLN A 19 -6.92 9.75 12.06
CA GLN A 19 -8.17 9.35 12.72
C GLN A 19 -8.02 8.03 13.47
N HIS A 20 -6.89 7.31 13.30
CA HIS A 20 -6.60 6.02 13.92
C HIS A 20 -7.66 4.95 13.60
N ARG A 21 -8.17 4.95 12.37
CA ARG A 21 -9.32 4.15 11.97
C ARG A 21 -9.15 3.48 10.63
N VAL A 22 -9.84 2.37 10.49
CA VAL A 22 -10.15 1.76 9.21
C VAL A 22 -11.59 2.11 8.85
N TYR A 23 -11.78 2.57 7.62
CA TYR A 23 -13.09 2.95 7.08
C TYR A 23 -13.49 2.03 5.93
N THR A 24 -14.81 1.90 5.74
CA THR A 24 -15.39 1.37 4.52
C THR A 24 -16.27 2.42 3.84
N VAL A 25 -16.30 2.39 2.51
CA VAL A 25 -17.14 3.28 1.69
C VAL A 25 -17.89 2.43 0.67
N THR A 26 -19.19 2.59 0.62
CA THR A 26 -20.06 1.96 -0.39
C THR A 26 -20.01 2.71 -1.72
N ALA A 27 -20.51 2.10 -2.80
CA ALA A 27 -20.51 2.71 -4.13
C ALA A 27 -21.29 4.05 -4.21
N ASP A 28 -22.28 4.26 -3.33
CA ASP A 28 -23.02 5.52 -3.21
C ASP A 28 -22.33 6.56 -2.32
N GLY A 29 -21.09 6.27 -1.84
CA GLY A 29 -20.28 7.19 -1.06
C GLY A 29 -20.56 7.20 0.44
N HIS A 30 -21.40 6.30 0.96
CA HIS A 30 -21.63 6.21 2.39
C HIS A 30 -20.41 5.62 3.11
N ARG A 31 -19.82 6.41 4.01
CA ARG A 31 -18.63 6.03 4.79
C ARG A 31 -19.02 5.55 6.19
N GLU A 32 -18.47 4.42 6.59
CA GLU A 32 -18.62 3.86 7.94
C GLU A 32 -17.25 3.65 8.59
N THR A 33 -17.16 3.86 9.91
CA THR A 33 -16.00 3.39 10.68
C THR A 33 -16.14 1.90 10.86
N PHE A 34 -15.18 1.14 10.32
CA PHE A 34 -15.12 -0.31 10.50
C PHE A 34 -14.37 -0.68 11.77
N LEU A 35 -13.22 -0.05 12.02
CA LEU A 35 -12.37 -0.35 13.16
C LEU A 35 -11.75 0.93 13.71
N ASP A 36 -11.74 1.08 15.04
CA ASP A 36 -11.05 2.14 15.77
C ASP A 36 -9.85 1.50 16.51
N LEU A 37 -8.65 2.00 16.24
CA LEU A 37 -7.40 1.45 16.76
C LEU A 37 -6.82 2.26 17.93
N GLY A 38 -7.63 3.17 18.49
CA GLY A 38 -7.23 3.98 19.63
C GLY A 38 -6.11 4.95 19.30
N GLU A 39 -4.90 4.68 19.75
CA GLU A 39 -3.73 5.54 19.52
C GLU A 39 -2.80 5.05 18.39
N GLU A 40 -3.03 3.84 17.86
CA GLU A 40 -2.20 3.29 16.78
C GLU A 40 -2.57 3.90 15.44
N GLN A 41 -1.58 4.21 14.63
CA GLN A 41 -1.75 4.73 13.27
C GLN A 41 -1.82 3.56 12.28
N PRO A 42 -3.01 3.28 11.68
CA PRO A 42 -3.13 2.25 10.67
C PRO A 42 -2.53 2.70 9.33
N SER A 43 -1.87 1.78 8.62
CA SER A 43 -1.49 1.95 7.22
C SER A 43 -1.96 0.74 6.40
N GLY A 44 -1.07 -0.12 5.91
CA GLY A 44 -1.37 -1.27 5.08
C GLY A 44 -2.53 -2.12 5.56
N LEU A 45 -3.41 -2.51 4.64
CA LEU A 45 -4.54 -3.40 4.88
C LEU A 45 -4.40 -4.67 4.05
N GLY A 46 -4.84 -5.81 4.59
CA GLY A 46 -4.93 -7.07 3.88
C GLY A 46 -5.71 -8.11 4.67
N TRP A 47 -5.95 -9.28 4.10
CA TRP A 47 -6.74 -10.31 4.75
C TRP A 47 -6.02 -11.65 4.73
N LEU A 48 -6.12 -12.36 5.83
CA LEU A 48 -5.75 -13.77 5.89
C LEU A 48 -6.77 -14.64 5.13
N PRO A 49 -6.41 -15.87 4.73
CA PRO A 49 -7.33 -16.78 4.04
C PRO A 49 -8.59 -17.16 4.84
N ASP A 50 -8.55 -17.05 6.18
CA ASP A 50 -9.70 -17.27 7.06
C ASP A 50 -10.66 -16.06 7.12
N GLY A 51 -10.28 -14.94 6.51
CA GLY A 51 -11.08 -13.72 6.43
C GLY A 51 -10.72 -12.66 7.47
N ASP A 52 -9.81 -12.94 8.40
CA ASP A 52 -9.35 -11.97 9.39
C ASP A 52 -8.60 -10.82 8.72
N LEU A 53 -8.89 -9.60 9.16
CA LEU A 53 -8.22 -8.39 8.68
C LEU A 53 -6.85 -8.24 9.34
N LEU A 54 -5.82 -8.04 8.52
CA LEU A 54 -4.52 -7.56 8.96
C LEU A 54 -4.41 -6.05 8.73
N VAL A 55 -3.86 -5.36 9.71
CA VAL A 55 -3.61 -3.90 9.65
C VAL A 55 -2.17 -3.63 10.08
N VAL A 56 -1.45 -2.86 9.30
CA VAL A 56 -0.15 -2.34 9.72
C VAL A 56 -0.33 -1.29 10.81
N GLY A 57 0.22 -1.54 12.00
CA GLY A 57 0.41 -0.54 13.06
C GLY A 57 1.75 0.17 12.83
N MET A 58 1.69 1.39 12.32
CA MET A 58 2.88 2.14 11.91
C MET A 58 3.80 2.44 13.08
N LEU A 59 3.24 3.04 14.14
CA LEU A 59 3.98 3.52 15.31
C LEU A 59 4.56 2.36 16.12
N GLY A 60 3.74 1.33 16.36
CA GLY A 60 4.14 0.11 17.05
C GLY A 60 5.11 -0.75 16.25
N ARG A 61 5.23 -0.52 14.94
CA ARG A 61 5.98 -1.39 14.00
C ARG A 61 5.56 -2.84 14.16
N GLN A 62 4.28 -3.08 13.92
CA GLN A 62 3.62 -4.35 14.18
C GLN A 62 2.52 -4.62 13.14
N ILE A 63 2.10 -5.85 13.04
CA ILE A 63 0.88 -6.22 12.33
C ILE A 63 -0.18 -6.55 13.37
N LEU A 64 -1.30 -5.89 13.26
CA LEU A 64 -2.51 -6.15 14.04
C LEU A 64 -3.42 -7.09 13.25
N ARG A 65 -4.11 -7.99 13.95
CA ARG A 65 -5.12 -8.90 13.40
C ARG A 65 -6.45 -8.65 14.09
N TYR A 66 -7.50 -8.48 13.31
CA TYR A 66 -8.88 -8.38 13.76
C TYR A 66 -9.68 -9.57 13.25
N ASP A 67 -10.23 -10.38 14.18
CA ASP A 67 -10.96 -11.62 13.90
C ASP A 67 -12.48 -11.45 13.87
N GLY A 68 -12.95 -10.19 13.78
CA GLY A 68 -14.37 -9.84 13.82
C GLY A 68 -14.86 -9.49 15.23
N THR A 69 -14.06 -9.74 16.28
CA THR A 69 -14.41 -9.46 17.68
C THR A 69 -13.37 -8.63 18.42
N GLU A 70 -12.10 -8.95 18.26
CA GLU A 70 -11.03 -8.26 18.96
C GLU A 70 -9.83 -7.99 18.05
N VAL A 71 -9.06 -6.95 18.41
CA VAL A 71 -7.76 -6.64 17.80
C VAL A 71 -6.67 -7.20 18.68
N ARG A 72 -5.72 -7.92 18.08
CA ARG A 72 -4.52 -8.41 18.77
C ARG A 72 -3.28 -8.20 17.92
N VAL A 73 -2.12 -8.16 18.54
CA VAL A 73 -0.85 -8.17 17.82
C VAL A 73 -0.67 -9.55 17.17
N HIS A 74 -0.50 -9.55 15.86
CA HIS A 74 -0.22 -10.75 15.07
C HIS A 74 1.29 -10.99 14.93
N ALA A 75 2.04 -9.91 14.69
CA ALA A 75 3.49 -9.97 14.56
C ALA A 75 4.15 -8.65 14.96
N GLU A 76 5.31 -8.74 15.61
CA GLU A 76 6.18 -7.61 15.94
C GLU A 76 7.26 -7.47 14.86
N LEU A 77 7.46 -6.25 14.35
CA LEU A 77 8.40 -5.96 13.28
C LEU A 77 9.56 -5.04 13.70
N GLY A 78 9.62 -4.62 14.96
CA GLY A 78 10.64 -3.68 15.45
C GLY A 78 12.09 -4.18 15.31
N HIS A 79 12.31 -5.47 15.11
CA HIS A 79 13.63 -6.07 14.86
C HIS A 79 14.03 -6.09 13.38
N ILE A 80 13.09 -5.81 12.44
CA ILE A 80 13.30 -5.71 11.00
C ILE A 80 13.13 -4.27 10.53
N ALA A 81 12.00 -3.64 10.89
CA ALA A 81 11.70 -2.27 10.51
C ALA A 81 12.48 -1.28 11.36
N THR A 82 13.36 -0.51 10.73
CA THR A 82 14.18 0.51 11.39
C THR A 82 13.43 1.79 11.71
N SER A 83 12.29 2.02 11.04
CA SER A 83 11.38 3.15 11.26
C SER A 83 9.92 2.68 11.12
N HIS A 84 8.97 3.61 11.03
CA HIS A 84 7.55 3.32 10.89
C HIS A 84 7.30 2.29 9.78
N CYS A 85 6.46 1.28 10.06
CA CYS A 85 5.93 0.41 9.02
C CYS A 85 5.00 1.20 8.10
N ASN A 86 4.81 0.72 6.86
CA ASN A 86 4.07 1.43 5.82
C ASN A 86 2.99 0.52 5.21
N ASP A 87 2.87 0.50 3.89
CA ASP A 87 1.90 -0.35 3.22
C ASP A 87 2.32 -1.83 3.24
N MET A 88 1.37 -2.71 2.95
CA MET A 88 1.60 -4.14 2.79
C MET A 88 0.72 -4.72 1.69
N VAL A 89 1.15 -5.86 1.15
CA VAL A 89 0.31 -6.73 0.33
C VAL A 89 0.30 -8.14 0.92
N VAL A 90 -0.84 -8.80 0.91
CA VAL A 90 -1.01 -10.16 1.45
C VAL A 90 -1.29 -11.13 0.31
N ASP A 91 -0.50 -12.21 0.19
CA ASP A 91 -0.70 -13.24 -0.82
C ASP A 91 -1.85 -14.20 -0.49
N HIS A 92 -2.22 -15.06 -1.44
CA HIS A 92 -3.31 -16.04 -1.27
C HIS A 92 -3.04 -17.10 -0.18
N ARG A 93 -1.80 -17.23 0.28
CA ARG A 93 -1.40 -18.12 1.39
C ARG A 93 -1.44 -17.41 2.74
N GLY A 94 -1.68 -16.08 2.74
CA GLY A 94 -1.70 -15.25 3.93
C GLY A 94 -0.32 -14.70 4.32
N ASN A 95 0.69 -14.79 3.44
CA ASN A 95 1.97 -14.13 3.67
C ASN A 95 1.83 -12.63 3.40
N ALA A 96 2.13 -11.80 4.37
CA ALA A 96 2.14 -10.35 4.23
C ALA A 96 3.56 -9.83 3.97
N TYR A 97 3.73 -9.04 2.92
CA TYR A 97 4.97 -8.34 2.61
C TYR A 97 4.81 -6.88 3.04
N VAL A 98 5.60 -6.46 4.01
CA VAL A 98 5.41 -5.19 4.74
C VAL A 98 6.61 -4.29 4.54
N GLY A 99 6.37 -3.08 4.00
CA GLY A 99 7.35 -2.03 3.87
C GLY A 99 7.56 -1.23 5.16
N ASN A 100 8.63 -0.45 5.21
CA ASN A 100 8.85 0.55 6.24
C ASN A 100 9.66 1.73 5.68
N PHE A 101 9.70 2.84 6.42
CA PHE A 101 10.36 4.05 5.94
C PHE A 101 11.89 3.93 5.82
N GLY A 102 12.53 3.03 6.59
CA GLY A 102 13.98 2.84 6.61
C GLY A 102 14.73 3.87 7.47
N PHE A 103 14.18 5.06 7.66
CA PHE A 103 14.74 6.18 8.42
C PHE A 103 13.64 7.01 9.07
N ASP A 104 13.96 7.78 10.07
CA ASP A 104 12.99 8.69 10.70
C ASP A 104 12.78 9.93 9.84
N TYR A 105 11.76 9.84 8.97
CA TYR A 105 11.35 10.92 8.08
C TYR A 105 10.89 12.15 8.86
N GLY A 106 10.16 11.93 9.97
CA GLY A 106 9.62 13.01 10.82
C GLY A 106 10.72 13.80 11.53
N ALA A 107 11.81 13.14 11.91
CA ALA A 107 13.00 13.80 12.50
C ALA A 107 13.96 14.37 11.46
N GLY A 108 13.66 14.27 10.16
CA GLY A 108 14.53 14.78 9.08
C GLY A 108 15.84 14.00 8.92
N GLN A 109 15.87 12.73 9.31
CA GLN A 109 17.03 11.87 9.04
C GLN A 109 17.30 11.74 7.55
N ALA A 110 18.56 11.53 7.18
CA ALA A 110 18.93 11.23 5.80
C ALA A 110 18.28 9.91 5.34
N PRO A 111 17.79 9.84 4.09
CA PRO A 111 17.27 8.60 3.53
C PRO A 111 18.24 7.42 3.70
N ALA A 112 17.72 6.27 4.10
CA ALA A 112 18.45 5.03 4.28
C ALA A 112 17.63 3.86 3.72
N GLY A 113 18.29 2.81 3.30
CA GLY A 113 17.64 1.59 2.80
C GLY A 113 16.83 0.91 3.91
N ALA A 114 15.69 0.35 3.50
CA ALA A 114 14.77 -0.39 4.35
C ALA A 114 14.76 -1.87 3.99
N ALA A 115 14.53 -2.73 4.99
CA ALA A 115 14.22 -4.13 4.76
C ALA A 115 12.72 -4.30 4.47
N LEU A 116 12.38 -5.24 3.59
CA LEU A 116 11.00 -5.72 3.43
C LEU A 116 10.78 -6.91 4.36
N ALA A 117 9.75 -6.83 5.18
CA ALA A 117 9.40 -7.90 6.10
C ALA A 117 8.37 -8.85 5.47
N LEU A 118 8.59 -10.15 5.60
CA LEU A 118 7.60 -11.21 5.42
C LEU A 118 7.00 -11.54 6.79
N VAL A 119 5.68 -11.48 6.89
CA VAL A 119 4.91 -11.98 8.03
C VAL A 119 4.06 -13.15 7.56
N ARG A 120 4.24 -14.32 8.16
CA ARG A 120 3.48 -15.53 7.81
C ARG A 120 2.15 -15.62 8.58
N PRO A 121 1.22 -16.49 8.13
CA PRO A 121 -0.07 -16.67 8.83
C PRO A 121 0.03 -17.08 10.31
N ASP A 122 1.13 -17.68 10.70
CA ASP A 122 1.40 -18.06 12.10
C ASP A 122 2.03 -16.92 12.94
N GLY A 123 2.24 -15.73 12.32
CA GLY A 123 2.87 -14.57 12.95
C GLY A 123 4.40 -14.59 12.94
N SER A 124 5.03 -15.63 12.39
CA SER A 124 6.50 -15.63 12.24
C SER A 124 6.96 -14.61 11.19
N THR A 125 8.12 -13.99 11.42
CA THR A 125 8.63 -12.88 10.63
C THR A 125 10.03 -13.15 10.08
N LEU A 126 10.33 -12.62 8.91
CA LEU A 126 11.62 -12.70 8.25
C LEU A 126 11.90 -11.45 7.40
N ALA A 127 13.11 -10.92 7.43
CA ALA A 127 13.54 -9.95 6.42
C ALA A 127 13.81 -10.69 5.09
N VAL A 128 13.08 -10.34 4.02
CA VAL A 128 13.16 -11.06 2.73
C VAL A 128 13.77 -10.25 1.60
N ALA A 129 13.96 -8.96 1.80
CA ALA A 129 14.76 -8.09 0.96
C ALA A 129 15.35 -6.95 1.80
N GLU A 130 16.44 -6.37 1.34
CA GLU A 130 17.13 -5.26 2.01
C GLU A 130 17.43 -4.15 1.01
N ASP A 131 17.85 -2.98 1.50
CA ASP A 131 18.27 -1.84 0.69
C ASP A 131 17.19 -1.33 -0.30
N LEU A 132 15.93 -1.40 0.08
CA LEU A 132 14.83 -0.75 -0.65
C LEU A 132 14.72 0.73 -0.23
N GLN A 133 14.47 1.60 -1.18
CA GLN A 133 14.45 3.05 -0.95
C GLN A 133 13.02 3.51 -0.62
N PHE A 134 12.61 3.35 0.66
CA PHE A 134 11.26 3.63 1.14
C PHE A 134 10.22 2.76 0.43
N PRO A 135 10.21 1.43 0.67
CA PRO A 135 9.22 0.53 0.08
C PRO A 135 7.81 0.93 0.50
N ASN A 136 6.95 1.11 -0.49
CA ASN A 136 5.59 1.61 -0.35
C ASN A 136 4.60 0.66 -1.04
N GLY A 137 3.64 1.16 -1.83
CA GLY A 137 2.66 0.33 -2.50
C GLY A 137 3.29 -0.85 -3.24
N ALA A 138 2.69 -2.01 -3.07
CA ALA A 138 3.17 -3.26 -3.67
C ALA A 138 2.01 -4.05 -4.27
N VAL A 139 2.29 -4.77 -5.34
CA VAL A 139 1.33 -5.65 -6.01
C VAL A 139 1.89 -7.06 -6.18
N ILE A 140 1.00 -8.04 -6.21
CA ILE A 140 1.33 -9.43 -6.56
C ILE A 140 0.59 -9.80 -7.84
N THR A 141 1.31 -10.37 -8.81
CA THR A 141 0.72 -10.82 -10.08
C THR A 141 -0.38 -11.87 -9.87
N PRO A 142 -1.35 -11.99 -10.81
CA PRO A 142 -2.50 -12.91 -10.65
C PRO A 142 -2.12 -14.37 -10.45
N ASP A 143 -0.98 -14.79 -10.97
CA ASP A 143 -0.44 -16.15 -10.78
C ASP A 143 0.24 -16.35 -9.42
N GLY A 144 0.38 -15.29 -8.62
CA GLY A 144 0.99 -15.31 -7.30
C GLY A 144 2.51 -15.54 -7.29
N THR A 145 3.19 -15.37 -8.44
CA THR A 145 4.61 -15.70 -8.56
C THR A 145 5.54 -14.50 -8.47
N THR A 146 5.04 -13.29 -8.70
CA THR A 146 5.85 -12.07 -8.71
C THR A 146 5.29 -11.02 -7.75
N LEU A 147 6.15 -10.52 -6.88
CA LEU A 147 5.92 -9.32 -6.07
C LEU A 147 6.59 -8.14 -6.74
N VAL A 148 5.87 -7.03 -6.94
CA VAL A 148 6.43 -5.77 -7.44
C VAL A 148 6.21 -4.69 -6.38
N VAL A 149 7.29 -4.05 -5.93
CA VAL A 149 7.30 -3.06 -4.83
C VAL A 149 7.71 -1.70 -5.37
N GLY A 150 6.91 -0.67 -5.08
CA GLY A 150 7.26 0.72 -5.33
C GLY A 150 8.31 1.20 -4.32
N GLU A 151 9.36 1.82 -4.82
CA GLU A 151 10.39 2.48 -4.00
C GLU A 151 10.24 4.00 -4.14
N THR A 152 9.57 4.64 -3.19
CA THR A 152 9.20 6.07 -3.26
C THR A 152 10.41 6.96 -3.50
N PHE A 153 11.48 6.82 -2.72
CA PHE A 153 12.71 7.60 -2.89
C PHE A 153 13.66 7.01 -3.95
N GLY A 154 13.37 5.79 -4.42
CA GLY A 154 14.09 5.15 -5.52
C GLY A 154 13.59 5.57 -6.90
N SER A 155 12.42 6.21 -6.99
CA SER A 155 11.75 6.54 -8.26
C SER A 155 11.66 5.34 -9.20
N ARG A 156 11.28 4.16 -8.67
CA ARG A 156 11.24 2.90 -9.42
C ARG A 156 10.30 1.88 -8.80
N TYR A 157 10.05 0.85 -9.55
CA TYR A 157 9.46 -0.41 -9.11
C TYR A 157 10.49 -1.53 -9.17
N THR A 158 10.56 -2.34 -8.11
CA THR A 158 11.46 -3.50 -8.01
C THR A 158 10.64 -4.77 -7.91
N ALA A 159 10.93 -5.74 -8.78
CA ALA A 159 10.27 -7.03 -8.79
C ALA A 159 11.11 -8.13 -8.15
N PHE A 160 10.40 -9.13 -7.59
CA PHE A 160 10.96 -10.32 -6.98
C PHE A 160 10.13 -11.55 -7.38
N THR A 161 10.78 -12.70 -7.50
CA THR A 161 10.11 -13.99 -7.56
C THR A 161 9.70 -14.45 -6.17
N ILE A 162 8.44 -14.83 -5.99
CA ILE A 162 7.90 -15.35 -4.72
C ILE A 162 8.12 -16.87 -4.66
N GLY A 163 8.88 -17.32 -3.68
CA GLY A 163 9.07 -18.75 -3.39
C GLY A 163 7.85 -19.41 -2.77
N VAL A 164 7.84 -20.73 -2.76
CA VAL A 164 6.74 -21.52 -2.17
C VAL A 164 6.57 -21.30 -0.65
N ASP A 165 7.63 -20.88 0.02
CA ASP A 165 7.69 -20.56 1.45
C ASP A 165 7.50 -19.06 1.74
N GLY A 166 7.22 -18.24 0.70
CA GLY A 166 7.05 -16.80 0.76
C GLY A 166 8.36 -16.00 0.70
N THR A 167 9.52 -16.66 0.65
CA THR A 167 10.81 -15.95 0.48
C THR A 167 10.93 -15.34 -0.92
N LEU A 168 11.77 -14.30 -1.05
CA LEU A 168 11.94 -13.56 -2.29
C LEU A 168 13.32 -13.87 -2.93
N SER A 169 13.33 -13.98 -4.26
CA SER A 169 14.54 -14.15 -5.07
C SER A 169 14.46 -13.31 -6.35
N ASP A 170 15.52 -13.37 -7.16
CA ASP A 170 15.57 -12.78 -8.51
C ASP A 170 15.21 -11.30 -8.55
N ARG A 171 15.74 -10.50 -7.56
CA ARG A 171 15.53 -9.06 -7.53
C ARG A 171 15.93 -8.41 -8.84
N ARG A 172 15.01 -7.65 -9.44
CA ARG A 172 15.23 -6.90 -10.67
C ARG A 172 14.48 -5.59 -10.70
N THR A 173 14.96 -4.61 -11.43
CA THR A 173 14.18 -3.42 -11.74
C THR A 173 13.01 -3.83 -12.64
N TRP A 174 11.79 -3.51 -12.23
CA TRP A 174 10.58 -3.72 -13.04
C TRP A 174 10.30 -2.51 -13.92
N ALA A 175 10.40 -1.30 -13.35
CA ALA A 175 10.26 -0.02 -14.07
C ALA A 175 11.04 1.09 -13.36
N GLU A 176 11.73 1.91 -14.13
CA GLU A 176 12.22 3.21 -13.67
C GLU A 176 11.16 4.27 -13.97
N VAL A 177 10.87 5.15 -13.00
CA VAL A 177 9.91 6.25 -13.13
C VAL A 177 10.56 7.56 -12.69
N PRO A 178 11.57 8.04 -13.44
CA PRO A 178 12.42 9.16 -13.01
C PRO A 178 11.62 10.42 -12.76
N GLY A 179 11.89 11.08 -11.62
CA GLY A 179 11.19 12.30 -11.21
C GLY A 179 9.77 12.07 -10.67
N ARG A 180 9.40 10.83 -10.41
CA ARG A 180 8.17 10.41 -9.73
C ARG A 180 8.49 9.81 -8.37
N MET A 181 7.51 9.85 -7.47
CA MET A 181 7.59 9.22 -6.15
C MET A 181 6.41 8.26 -5.98
N PRO A 182 6.56 7.00 -6.44
CA PRO A 182 5.48 6.02 -6.36
C PRO A 182 5.08 5.77 -4.91
N ASP A 183 3.77 5.83 -4.66
CA ASP A 183 3.13 5.60 -3.38
C ASP A 183 2.16 4.42 -3.48
N GLY A 184 0.97 4.47 -2.90
CA GLY A 184 0.00 3.38 -2.99
C GLY A 184 -0.42 3.06 -4.43
N CYS A 185 -0.52 1.79 -4.77
CA CYS A 185 -0.70 1.32 -6.14
C CYS A 185 -1.62 0.09 -6.24
N CYS A 186 -2.06 -0.22 -7.46
CA CYS A 186 -2.76 -1.45 -7.82
C CYS A 186 -2.39 -1.92 -9.23
N LEU A 187 -2.63 -3.20 -9.52
CA LEU A 187 -2.34 -3.85 -10.80
C LEU A 187 -3.61 -3.97 -11.64
N ASP A 188 -3.47 -3.89 -12.97
CA ASP A 188 -4.56 -4.16 -13.90
C ASP A 188 -4.35 -5.41 -14.76
N THR A 189 -5.41 -5.85 -15.44
CA THR A 189 -5.42 -7.07 -16.27
C THR A 189 -4.50 -7.00 -17.49
N ALA A 190 -4.09 -5.80 -17.90
CA ALA A 190 -3.10 -5.62 -18.98
C ALA A 190 -1.66 -5.60 -18.46
N GLY A 191 -1.45 -5.85 -17.15
CA GLY A 191 -0.15 -5.89 -16.51
C GLY A 191 0.44 -4.52 -16.20
N GLY A 192 -0.35 -3.45 -16.27
CA GLY A 192 0.06 -2.10 -15.88
C GLY A 192 -0.17 -1.87 -14.38
N ILE A 193 0.71 -1.08 -13.77
CA ILE A 193 0.58 -0.62 -12.39
C ILE A 193 0.08 0.83 -12.41
N TRP A 194 -1.08 1.06 -11.79
CA TRP A 194 -1.55 2.38 -11.44
C TRP A 194 -0.98 2.77 -10.10
N PHE A 195 -0.37 3.94 -9.99
CA PHE A 195 0.18 4.44 -8.73
C PHE A 195 -0.09 5.92 -8.51
N ALA A 196 -0.27 6.30 -7.27
CA ALA A 196 -0.32 7.69 -6.86
C ALA A 196 1.11 8.28 -6.81
N ASP A 197 1.29 9.47 -7.39
CA ASP A 197 2.57 10.19 -7.30
C ASP A 197 2.57 11.11 -6.08
N ALA A 198 3.27 10.72 -5.02
CA ALA A 198 3.24 11.38 -3.71
C ALA A 198 3.67 12.85 -3.71
N ILE A 199 4.28 13.35 -4.77
CA ILE A 199 4.68 14.77 -4.90
C ILE A 199 3.83 15.54 -5.91
N ARG A 200 2.90 14.88 -6.58
CA ARG A 200 2.07 15.48 -7.63
C ARG A 200 0.59 15.20 -7.39
N SER A 201 -0.24 15.96 -8.06
CA SER A 201 -1.70 15.75 -8.09
C SER A 201 -2.07 14.88 -9.29
N GLU A 202 -1.48 13.69 -9.37
CA GLU A 202 -1.69 12.75 -10.50
C GLU A 202 -1.60 11.29 -10.04
N VAL A 203 -2.34 10.44 -10.74
CA VAL A 203 -2.17 9.00 -10.74
C VAL A 203 -1.66 8.57 -12.11
N ILE A 204 -0.64 7.74 -12.12
CA ILE A 204 0.10 7.33 -13.31
C ILE A 204 -0.11 5.83 -13.52
N ARG A 205 -0.26 5.44 -14.79
CA ARG A 205 -0.17 4.04 -15.19
C ARG A 205 1.17 3.78 -15.88
N VAL A 206 1.93 2.82 -15.36
CA VAL A 206 3.22 2.40 -15.89
C VAL A 206 3.20 0.91 -16.22
N VAL A 207 3.85 0.52 -17.30
CA VAL A 207 4.07 -0.89 -17.65
C VAL A 207 5.51 -1.31 -17.37
N GLU A 208 5.77 -2.62 -17.37
CA GLU A 208 7.13 -3.15 -17.22
C GLU A 208 8.07 -2.52 -18.24
N GLY A 209 9.25 -2.09 -17.77
CA GLY A 209 10.20 -1.33 -18.58
C GLY A 209 10.11 0.19 -18.43
N GLY A 210 9.04 0.72 -17.76
CA GLY A 210 8.96 2.14 -17.35
C GLY A 210 8.21 3.04 -18.33
N GLU A 211 7.56 2.49 -19.36
CA GLU A 211 6.68 3.30 -20.23
C GLU A 211 5.44 3.75 -19.45
N ILE A 212 5.21 5.05 -19.38
CA ILE A 212 3.98 5.64 -18.83
C ILE A 212 2.94 5.68 -19.94
N THR A 213 1.84 4.94 -19.74
CA THR A 213 0.77 4.82 -20.75
C THR A 213 -0.42 5.72 -20.47
N ASP A 214 -0.64 6.10 -19.21
CA ASP A 214 -1.75 6.94 -18.78
C ASP A 214 -1.35 7.85 -17.61
N ALA A 215 -1.99 9.00 -17.53
CA ALA A 215 -1.86 9.95 -16.43
C ALA A 215 -3.20 10.64 -16.19
N ILE A 216 -3.66 10.63 -14.94
CA ILE A 216 -4.92 11.23 -14.51
C ILE A 216 -4.63 12.29 -13.47
N GLU A 217 -4.99 13.54 -13.77
CA GLU A 217 -4.89 14.65 -12.82
C GLU A 217 -6.02 14.56 -11.78
N VAL A 218 -5.69 14.85 -10.52
CA VAL A 218 -6.64 14.92 -9.40
C VAL A 218 -6.51 16.26 -8.69
N PRO A 219 -7.57 16.72 -7.96
CA PRO A 219 -7.58 18.07 -7.38
C PRO A 219 -6.55 18.33 -6.27
N GLN A 220 -6.01 17.28 -5.65
CA GLN A 220 -5.07 17.35 -4.53
C GLN A 220 -3.93 16.37 -4.77
N ARG A 221 -2.85 16.42 -3.96
CA ARG A 221 -1.79 15.41 -4.04
C ARG A 221 -2.35 14.01 -3.83
N ALA A 222 -1.94 13.09 -4.71
CA ALA A 222 -2.35 11.69 -4.65
C ALA A 222 -1.37 10.88 -3.80
N PHE A 223 -1.90 10.00 -2.95
CA PHE A 223 -1.10 9.16 -2.05
C PHE A 223 -1.36 7.67 -2.23
N ALA A 224 -2.57 7.28 -2.62
CA ALA A 224 -2.85 5.88 -2.92
C ALA A 224 -3.95 5.74 -3.96
N CYS A 225 -3.97 4.63 -4.66
CA CYS A 225 -5.06 4.31 -5.58
C CYS A 225 -5.39 2.81 -5.56
N MET A 226 -6.61 2.49 -5.97
CA MET A 226 -7.13 1.13 -6.05
C MET A 226 -8.17 0.99 -7.13
N LEU A 227 -8.03 0.01 -8.00
CA LEU A 227 -9.06 -0.40 -8.94
C LEU A 227 -10.14 -1.23 -8.23
N GLY A 228 -11.39 -0.96 -8.53
CA GLY A 228 -12.53 -1.64 -7.94
C GLY A 228 -13.82 -1.32 -8.70
N GLY A 229 -14.94 -1.28 -7.98
CA GLY A 229 -16.26 -1.17 -8.61
C GLY A 229 -16.79 -2.54 -9.04
N ASP A 230 -18.05 -2.60 -9.50
CA ASP A 230 -18.69 -3.85 -9.87
C ASP A 230 -18.02 -4.52 -11.08
N GLU A 231 -17.49 -3.71 -12.01
CA GLU A 231 -16.80 -4.17 -13.21
C GLU A 231 -15.26 -4.19 -13.03
N GLY A 232 -14.75 -3.72 -11.89
CA GLY A 232 -13.31 -3.62 -11.61
C GLY A 232 -12.58 -2.49 -12.36
N THR A 233 -13.31 -1.57 -12.98
CA THR A 233 -12.80 -0.46 -13.82
C THR A 233 -12.84 0.90 -13.14
N THR A 234 -13.39 0.99 -11.95
CA THR A 234 -13.40 2.23 -11.18
C THR A 234 -12.08 2.41 -10.44
N LEU A 235 -11.28 3.39 -10.82
CA LEU A 235 -10.06 3.74 -10.11
C LEU A 235 -10.41 4.72 -8.98
N PHE A 236 -10.28 4.27 -7.75
CA PHE A 236 -10.38 5.10 -6.55
C PHE A 236 -9.02 5.71 -6.25
N VAL A 237 -9.01 7.01 -5.94
CA VAL A 237 -7.78 7.76 -5.62
C VAL A 237 -7.94 8.44 -4.28
N ILE A 238 -7.02 8.18 -3.38
CA ILE A 238 -6.95 8.86 -2.08
C ILE A 238 -6.01 10.05 -2.20
N THR A 239 -6.50 11.22 -1.81
CA THR A 239 -5.78 12.48 -1.90
C THR A 239 -5.80 13.22 -0.58
N ALA A 240 -4.82 14.09 -0.38
CA ALA A 240 -4.83 15.07 0.70
C ALA A 240 -4.16 16.36 0.27
N PRO A 241 -4.62 17.53 0.78
CA PRO A 241 -3.92 18.78 0.55
C PRO A 241 -2.63 18.80 1.38
N SER A 242 -1.59 19.38 0.80
CA SER A 242 -0.36 19.73 1.52
C SER A 242 -0.34 21.23 1.81
N ASP A 243 0.33 21.63 2.87
CA ASP A 243 0.67 23.02 3.10
C ASP A 243 1.82 23.46 2.15
N PRO A 244 2.14 24.77 2.08
CA PRO A 244 3.24 25.25 1.25
C PRO A 244 4.61 24.68 1.60
N GLN A 245 4.78 24.12 2.80
CA GLN A 245 5.99 23.46 3.29
C GLN A 245 5.97 21.95 3.03
N GLY A 246 4.91 21.41 2.42
CA GLY A 246 4.75 19.99 2.11
C GLY A 246 4.14 19.14 3.24
N GLY A 247 3.77 19.76 4.37
CA GLY A 247 3.11 19.08 5.49
C GLY A 247 1.68 18.65 5.12
N LEU A 248 1.26 17.50 5.62
CA LEU A 248 -0.09 16.98 5.43
C LEU A 248 -1.07 17.68 6.36
N ARG A 249 -2.31 17.91 5.89
CA ARG A 249 -3.39 18.51 6.67
C ARG A 249 -4.38 17.45 7.12
N PRO A 250 -4.43 17.11 8.41
CA PRO A 250 -5.40 16.15 8.94
C PRO A 250 -6.85 16.55 8.64
N GLY A 251 -7.71 15.57 8.35
CA GLY A 251 -9.15 15.78 8.16
C GLY A 251 -9.57 16.47 6.86
N GLN A 252 -8.64 16.68 5.92
CA GLN A 252 -8.92 17.33 4.63
C GLN A 252 -8.67 16.41 3.42
N GLY A 253 -8.38 15.13 3.66
CA GLY A 253 -8.27 14.13 2.62
C GLY A 253 -9.62 13.83 1.95
N ALA A 254 -9.55 13.38 0.71
CA ALA A 254 -10.71 12.99 -0.08
C ALA A 254 -10.46 11.67 -0.81
N VAL A 255 -11.54 10.97 -1.12
CA VAL A 255 -11.56 9.84 -2.06
C VAL A 255 -12.24 10.32 -3.34
N TRP A 256 -11.56 10.16 -4.44
CA TRP A 256 -12.06 10.43 -5.79
C TRP A 256 -12.23 9.11 -6.53
N SER A 257 -13.08 9.09 -7.54
CA SER A 257 -13.21 7.95 -8.43
C SER A 257 -13.28 8.40 -9.88
N VAL A 258 -12.72 7.58 -10.77
CA VAL A 258 -12.76 7.78 -12.21
C VAL A 258 -12.82 6.43 -12.89
N GLU A 259 -13.58 6.33 -13.98
CA GLU A 259 -13.61 5.11 -14.81
C GLU A 259 -12.38 5.07 -15.72
N VAL A 260 -11.78 3.89 -15.81
CA VAL A 260 -10.64 3.60 -16.69
C VAL A 260 -10.93 2.36 -17.55
N ASP A 261 -10.20 2.18 -18.64
CA ASP A 261 -10.44 1.09 -19.59
C ASP A 261 -9.92 -0.27 -19.12
N SER A 262 -9.08 -0.29 -18.09
CA SER A 262 -8.46 -1.53 -17.57
C SER A 262 -9.12 -1.98 -16.27
N GLN A 263 -9.28 -3.32 -16.13
CA GLN A 263 -9.86 -3.92 -14.93
C GLN A 263 -8.78 -4.27 -13.91
N HIS A 264 -9.18 -4.34 -12.65
CA HIS A 264 -8.33 -4.81 -11.56
C HIS A 264 -7.81 -6.24 -11.80
N ALA A 265 -6.57 -6.49 -11.41
CA ALA A 265 -5.95 -7.80 -11.40
C ALA A 265 -4.96 -7.96 -10.25
N GLY A 266 -4.64 -9.20 -9.93
CA GLY A 266 -3.64 -9.50 -8.90
C GLY A 266 -4.09 -9.13 -7.48
N LEU A 267 -3.13 -8.70 -6.69
CA LEU A 267 -3.31 -8.22 -5.31
C LEU A 267 -2.58 -6.89 -5.16
N PRO A 268 -3.03 -5.97 -4.37
CA PRO A 268 -4.00 -6.10 -3.29
C PRO A 268 -5.43 -6.29 -3.69
#